data_3b60a03d00b4c726849d1333e97d48d4
#
_entry.id   3b60a03d00b4c726849d1333e97d48d4
#
_cell.length_a   1.000
_cell.length_b   1.000
_cell.length_c   1.000
_cell.angle_alpha   90.00
_cell.angle_beta   90.00
_cell.angle_gamma   90.00
#
_symmetry.space_group_name_H-M   'P 1'
#
loop_
_entity.id
_entity.type
_entity.pdbx_description
1 polymer ?
#
loop_
_entity_poly.entity_id
_entity_poly.type
_entity_poly.pdbx_seq_one_letter_code
_entity_poly.pdbx_strand_id
1 'polypeptide(L)'
;SLAIVLGHEIAHAVAKHSAEQLSKQQNQQVAGQVLSGVLGAVGASSEVSQMAQVGLGLGTQLGNLHYSRENESEADYMGLIFAAMAGYNPNAAVTFWERMAQASQNNGPAFLSDHPSDASRIAAIKKELPEAMKYYNAAVAAGKKASASTTTKSKKSTRTVHVSSRGKSSKKR
;
A
#
# COMPACT_ATOMS: atom_id res chain seq x y z
N SER A 1 10.22 -4.79 2.74
CA SER A 1 9.99 -4.12 4.02
C SER A 1 8.50 -3.80 4.18
N LEU A 2 7.96 -3.98 5.38
CA LEU A 2 6.53 -3.75 5.66
C LEU A 2 6.07 -2.34 5.25
N ALA A 3 6.90 -1.33 5.46
CA ALA A 3 6.55 0.05 5.09
C ALA A 3 6.30 0.25 3.59
N ILE A 4 7.00 -0.49 2.74
CA ILE A 4 6.79 -0.42 1.28
C ILE A 4 5.43 -1.03 0.91
N VAL A 5 5.09 -2.20 1.48
CA VAL A 5 3.77 -2.83 1.27
C VAL A 5 2.65 -1.93 1.78
N LEU A 6 2.78 -1.41 3.01
CA LEU A 6 1.76 -0.51 3.57
C LEU A 6 1.59 0.76 2.75
N GLY A 7 2.68 1.35 2.25
CA GLY A 7 2.61 2.51 1.36
C GLY A 7 1.84 2.20 0.07
N HIS A 8 2.10 1.06 -0.53
CA HIS A 8 1.42 0.57 -1.73
C HIS A 8 -0.09 0.33 -1.47
N GLU A 9 -0.45 -0.36 -0.40
CA GLU A 9 -1.86 -0.59 -0.02
C GLU A 9 -2.61 0.71 0.28
N ILE A 10 -1.97 1.64 0.99
CA ILE A 10 -2.54 2.97 1.25
C ILE A 10 -2.75 3.73 -0.07
N ALA A 11 -1.83 3.61 -1.02
CA ALA A 11 -1.96 4.23 -2.33
C ALA A 11 -3.18 3.68 -3.08
N HIS A 12 -3.41 2.35 -3.10
CA HIS A 12 -4.62 1.75 -3.67
C HIS A 12 -5.90 2.31 -3.03
N ALA A 13 -5.91 2.49 -1.71
CA ALA A 13 -7.05 3.04 -1.00
C ALA A 13 -7.29 4.53 -1.33
N VAL A 14 -6.22 5.34 -1.37
CA VAL A 14 -6.29 6.77 -1.69
C VAL A 14 -6.73 7.00 -3.13
N ALA A 15 -6.18 6.26 -4.08
CA ALA A 15 -6.54 6.30 -5.49
C ALA A 15 -7.91 5.65 -5.79
N LYS A 16 -8.54 5.00 -4.79
CA LYS A 16 -9.84 4.32 -4.90
C LYS A 16 -9.85 3.16 -5.91
N HIS A 17 -8.73 2.50 -6.13
CA HIS A 17 -8.61 1.41 -7.09
C HIS A 17 -9.58 0.26 -6.79
N SER A 18 -9.85 -0.05 -5.51
CA SER A 18 -10.84 -1.06 -5.13
C SER A 18 -12.27 -0.67 -5.53
N ALA A 19 -12.63 0.62 -5.43
CA ALA A 19 -13.93 1.11 -5.85
C ALA A 19 -14.08 1.07 -7.39
N GLU A 20 -13.03 1.40 -8.11
CA GLU A 20 -12.97 1.28 -9.56
C GLU A 20 -13.13 -0.17 -10.01
N GLN A 21 -12.42 -1.09 -9.39
CA GLN A 21 -12.51 -2.52 -9.66
C GLN A 21 -13.93 -3.05 -9.41
N LEU A 22 -14.56 -2.68 -8.28
CA LEU A 22 -15.94 -3.04 -7.98
C LEU A 22 -16.91 -2.50 -9.02
N SER A 23 -16.75 -1.25 -9.44
CA SER A 23 -17.55 -0.63 -10.48
C SER A 23 -17.42 -1.35 -11.83
N LYS A 24 -16.20 -1.75 -12.21
CA LYS A 24 -15.97 -2.57 -13.42
C LYS A 24 -16.69 -3.91 -13.33
N GLN A 25 -16.63 -4.59 -12.17
CA GLN A 25 -17.34 -5.86 -11.95
C GLN A 25 -18.85 -5.71 -12.09
N GLN A 26 -19.44 -4.68 -11.49
CA GLN A 26 -20.87 -4.40 -11.60
C GLN A 26 -21.28 -4.14 -13.06
N ASN A 27 -20.51 -3.34 -13.78
CA ASN A 27 -20.79 -3.05 -15.20
C ASN A 27 -20.70 -4.31 -16.07
N GLN A 28 -19.77 -5.23 -15.79
CA GLN A 28 -19.64 -6.50 -16.49
C GLN A 28 -20.83 -7.42 -16.22
N GLN A 29 -21.33 -7.46 -14.96
CA GLN A 29 -22.54 -8.22 -14.62
C GLN A 29 -23.77 -7.70 -15.37
N VAL A 30 -23.94 -6.37 -15.41
CA VAL A 30 -25.03 -5.74 -16.17
C VAL A 30 -24.91 -6.05 -17.66
N ALA A 31 -23.71 -5.93 -18.24
CA ALA A 31 -23.47 -6.26 -19.65
C ALA A 31 -23.80 -7.73 -19.95
N GLY A 32 -23.46 -8.65 -19.04
CA GLY A 32 -23.81 -10.07 -19.15
C GLY A 32 -25.32 -10.32 -19.14
N GLN A 33 -26.05 -9.62 -18.27
CA GLN A 33 -27.51 -9.72 -18.20
C GLN A 33 -28.17 -9.17 -19.47
N VAL A 34 -27.70 -8.02 -19.96
CA VAL A 34 -28.18 -7.42 -21.21
C VAL A 34 -27.95 -8.36 -22.40
N LEU A 35 -26.72 -8.92 -22.51
CA LEU A 35 -26.40 -9.87 -23.58
C LEU A 35 -27.29 -11.11 -23.52
N SER A 36 -27.50 -11.69 -22.34
CA SER A 36 -28.40 -12.84 -22.16
C SER A 36 -29.83 -12.50 -22.56
N GLY A 37 -30.33 -11.31 -22.22
CA GLY A 37 -31.64 -10.83 -22.62
C GLY A 37 -31.77 -10.69 -24.14
N VAL A 38 -30.76 -10.11 -24.79
CA VAL A 38 -30.77 -9.94 -26.28
C VAL A 38 -30.69 -11.31 -26.96
N LEU A 39 -29.85 -12.22 -26.53
CA LEU A 39 -29.75 -13.57 -27.10
C LEU A 39 -31.06 -14.35 -26.97
N GLY A 40 -31.76 -14.20 -25.83
CA GLY A 40 -33.10 -14.76 -25.63
C GLY A 40 -34.15 -14.14 -26.57
N ALA A 41 -34.11 -12.83 -26.76
CA ALA A 41 -35.08 -12.10 -27.62
C ALA A 41 -34.90 -12.42 -29.10
N VAL A 42 -33.66 -12.69 -29.57
CA VAL A 42 -33.40 -13.07 -30.98
C VAL A 42 -33.54 -14.58 -31.23
N GLY A 43 -33.90 -15.36 -30.21
CA GLY A 43 -34.09 -16.81 -30.33
C GLY A 43 -32.77 -17.59 -30.53
N ALA A 44 -31.66 -17.10 -29.98
CA ALA A 44 -30.40 -17.80 -30.05
C ALA A 44 -30.50 -19.19 -29.41
N SER A 45 -29.82 -20.19 -30.01
CA SER A 45 -29.82 -21.55 -29.46
C SER A 45 -29.21 -21.58 -28.06
N SER A 46 -29.60 -22.58 -27.27
CA SER A 46 -29.07 -22.77 -25.92
C SER A 46 -27.54 -22.89 -25.89
N GLU A 47 -26.95 -23.53 -26.91
CA GLU A 47 -25.51 -23.69 -27.04
C GLU A 47 -24.80 -22.33 -27.26
N VAL A 48 -25.34 -21.49 -28.15
CA VAL A 48 -24.81 -20.13 -28.39
C VAL A 48 -24.90 -19.28 -27.13
N SER A 49 -26.02 -19.35 -26.43
CA SER A 49 -26.23 -18.62 -25.17
C SER A 49 -25.27 -19.08 -24.08
N GLN A 50 -25.04 -20.39 -23.95
CA GLN A 50 -24.08 -20.94 -22.99
C GLN A 50 -22.64 -20.57 -23.35
N MET A 51 -22.23 -20.65 -24.61
CA MET A 51 -20.88 -20.23 -25.03
C MET A 51 -20.63 -18.75 -24.77
N ALA A 52 -21.63 -17.89 -25.04
CA ALA A 52 -21.53 -16.47 -24.74
C ALA A 52 -21.38 -16.21 -23.23
N GLN A 53 -22.16 -16.91 -22.38
CA GLN A 53 -22.07 -16.79 -20.92
C GLN A 53 -20.75 -17.32 -20.38
N VAL A 54 -20.23 -18.46 -20.90
CA VAL A 54 -18.93 -18.99 -20.51
C VAL A 54 -17.82 -18.03 -20.94
N GLY A 55 -17.86 -17.48 -22.15
CA GLY A 55 -16.88 -16.50 -22.62
C GLY A 55 -16.85 -15.23 -21.78
N LEU A 56 -18.02 -14.69 -21.40
CA LEU A 56 -18.14 -13.57 -20.48
C LEU A 56 -17.66 -13.94 -19.07
N GLY A 57 -18.07 -15.10 -18.54
CA GLY A 57 -17.70 -15.56 -17.21
C GLY A 57 -16.18 -15.74 -17.07
N LEU A 58 -15.52 -16.37 -18.04
CA LEU A 58 -14.07 -16.52 -18.06
C LEU A 58 -13.36 -15.15 -18.21
N GLY A 59 -13.85 -14.29 -19.11
CA GLY A 59 -13.28 -12.95 -19.29
C GLY A 59 -13.39 -12.09 -18.05
N THR A 60 -14.52 -12.13 -17.34
CA THR A 60 -14.72 -11.40 -16.08
C THR A 60 -13.88 -11.99 -14.94
N GLN A 61 -13.81 -13.30 -14.82
CA GLN A 61 -13.05 -13.97 -13.77
C GLN A 61 -11.55 -13.70 -13.89
N LEU A 62 -10.99 -13.76 -15.10
CA LEU A 62 -9.59 -13.45 -15.33
C LEU A 62 -9.26 -11.96 -15.17
N GLY A 63 -10.19 -11.06 -15.54
CA GLY A 63 -10.02 -9.62 -15.40
C GLY A 63 -10.20 -9.11 -13.99
N ASN A 64 -10.84 -9.87 -13.10
CA ASN A 64 -11.17 -9.42 -11.74
C ASN A 64 -10.17 -9.90 -10.67
N LEU A 65 -9.20 -10.72 -11.03
CA LEU A 65 -8.23 -11.28 -10.07
C LEU A 65 -7.10 -10.30 -9.74
N HIS A 66 -6.87 -9.28 -10.59
CA HIS A 66 -5.74 -8.37 -10.42
C HIS A 66 -6.14 -6.93 -10.68
N TYR A 67 -5.48 -6.00 -9.99
CA TYR A 67 -5.50 -4.59 -10.38
C TYR A 67 -4.89 -4.42 -11.76
N SER A 68 -5.32 -3.37 -12.49
CA SER A 68 -4.71 -3.06 -13.78
C SER A 68 -3.24 -2.68 -13.61
N ARG A 69 -2.44 -2.80 -14.67
CA ARG A 69 -1.03 -2.40 -14.63
C ARG A 69 -0.86 -0.91 -14.33
N GLU A 70 -1.80 -0.10 -14.78
CA GLU A 70 -1.86 1.33 -14.51
C GLU A 70 -2.10 1.58 -13.03
N ASN A 71 -3.08 0.90 -12.41
CA ASN A 71 -3.37 1.00 -10.99
C ASN A 71 -2.18 0.55 -10.13
N GLU A 72 -1.49 -0.53 -10.53
CA GLU A 72 -0.28 -1.00 -9.86
C GLU A 72 0.86 0.02 -9.96
N SER A 73 1.06 0.62 -11.15
CA SER A 73 2.10 1.64 -11.35
C SER A 73 1.81 2.90 -10.55
N GLU A 74 0.55 3.33 -10.48
CA GLU A 74 0.14 4.47 -9.67
C GLU A 74 0.33 4.18 -8.17
N ALA A 75 -0.05 2.98 -7.73
CA ALA A 75 0.13 2.56 -6.34
C ALA A 75 1.62 2.43 -5.96
N ASP A 76 2.48 1.96 -6.86
CA ASP A 76 3.92 1.91 -6.64
C ASP A 76 4.51 3.31 -6.48
N TYR A 77 4.17 4.24 -7.38
CA TYR A 77 4.64 5.63 -7.33
C TYR A 77 4.19 6.33 -6.05
N MET A 78 2.87 6.35 -5.79
CA MET A 78 2.32 7.01 -4.60
C MET A 78 2.82 6.36 -3.32
N GLY A 79 2.86 5.03 -3.27
CA GLY A 79 3.32 4.26 -2.12
C GLY A 79 4.80 4.51 -1.80
N LEU A 80 5.63 4.66 -2.84
CA LEU A 80 7.05 5.01 -2.70
C LEU A 80 7.21 6.40 -2.07
N ILE A 81 6.42 7.38 -2.52
CA ILE A 81 6.40 8.74 -1.97
C ILE A 81 5.89 8.74 -0.53
N PHE A 82 4.79 8.02 -0.23
CA PHE A 82 4.25 7.94 1.14
C PHE A 82 5.25 7.33 2.11
N ALA A 83 5.92 6.25 1.72
CA ALA A 83 6.97 5.63 2.54
C ALA A 83 8.13 6.62 2.79
N ALA A 84 8.56 7.35 1.76
CA ALA A 84 9.62 8.36 1.85
C ALA A 84 9.24 9.52 2.79
N MET A 85 8.02 10.05 2.66
CA MET A 85 7.49 11.11 3.54
C MET A 85 7.39 10.66 5.00
N ALA A 86 7.11 9.38 5.23
CA ALA A 86 7.10 8.77 6.55
C ALA A 86 8.52 8.49 7.12
N GLY A 87 9.58 8.82 6.38
CA GLY A 87 10.97 8.65 6.82
C GLY A 87 11.56 7.25 6.55
N TYR A 88 10.89 6.43 5.75
CA TYR A 88 11.42 5.14 5.31
C TYR A 88 12.23 5.30 4.02
N ASN A 89 13.43 4.69 4.00
CA ASN A 89 14.33 4.79 2.84
C ASN A 89 13.72 4.13 1.60
N PRO A 90 13.40 4.90 0.54
CA PRO A 90 12.74 4.37 -0.66
C PRO A 90 13.60 3.38 -1.46
N ASN A 91 14.93 3.38 -1.30
CA ASN A 91 15.78 2.37 -1.92
C ASN A 91 15.43 0.93 -1.49
N ALA A 92 14.81 0.76 -0.32
CA ALA A 92 14.33 -0.55 0.13
C ALA A 92 13.22 -1.13 -0.77
N ALA A 93 12.52 -0.31 -1.56
CA ALA A 93 11.47 -0.77 -2.46
C ALA A 93 12.03 -1.65 -3.59
N VAL A 94 13.13 -1.25 -4.20
CA VAL A 94 13.74 -2.04 -5.28
C VAL A 94 14.11 -3.44 -4.80
N THR A 95 14.85 -3.53 -3.70
CA THR A 95 15.24 -4.83 -3.12
C THR A 95 14.03 -5.65 -2.70
N PHE A 96 12.98 -5.00 -2.20
CA PHE A 96 11.74 -5.68 -1.83
C PHE A 96 11.07 -6.30 -3.05
N TRP A 97 10.81 -5.53 -4.10
CA TRP A 97 10.13 -6.02 -5.31
C TRP A 97 10.97 -7.03 -6.11
N GLU A 98 12.30 -6.89 -6.13
CA GLU A 98 13.19 -7.90 -6.71
C GLU A 98 13.08 -9.26 -5.99
N ARG A 99 13.03 -9.26 -4.65
CA ARG A 99 12.82 -10.47 -3.85
C ARG A 99 11.43 -11.07 -4.07
N MET A 100 10.40 -10.21 -4.16
CA MET A 100 9.03 -10.66 -4.43
C MET A 100 8.90 -11.29 -5.81
N ALA A 101 9.53 -10.70 -6.85
CA ALA A 101 9.57 -11.28 -8.19
C ALA A 101 10.25 -12.66 -8.22
N GLN A 102 11.33 -12.84 -7.47
CA GLN A 102 11.98 -14.15 -7.32
C GLN A 102 11.10 -15.17 -6.57
N ALA A 103 10.42 -14.73 -5.50
CA ALA A 103 9.52 -15.58 -4.73
C ALA A 103 8.31 -16.03 -5.55
N SER A 104 7.80 -15.19 -6.44
CA SER A 104 6.66 -15.50 -7.32
C SER A 104 6.89 -16.73 -8.20
N GLN A 105 8.14 -16.99 -8.60
CA GLN A 105 8.50 -18.16 -9.40
C GLN A 105 8.36 -19.49 -8.65
N ASN A 106 8.29 -19.46 -7.30
CA ASN A 106 8.27 -20.61 -6.41
C ASN A 106 7.03 -20.63 -5.50
N ASN A 107 5.81 -20.47 -6.02
CA ASN A 107 4.59 -20.37 -5.21
C ASN A 107 4.68 -19.27 -4.15
N GLY A 108 4.96 -18.05 -4.57
CA GLY A 108 5.10 -16.88 -3.70
C GLY A 108 3.88 -16.55 -2.85
N PRO A 109 3.99 -15.56 -1.96
CA PRO A 109 2.89 -15.15 -1.09
C PRO A 109 1.61 -14.81 -1.87
N ALA A 110 0.44 -15.05 -1.26
CA ALA A 110 -0.88 -14.74 -1.84
C ALA A 110 -1.00 -13.27 -2.33
N PHE A 111 -0.29 -12.35 -1.66
CA PHE A 111 -0.17 -10.97 -2.09
C PHE A 111 0.22 -10.81 -3.57
N LEU A 112 1.11 -11.66 -4.10
CA LEU A 112 1.54 -11.62 -5.50
C LEU A 112 0.48 -12.09 -6.49
N SER A 113 -0.56 -12.80 -5.99
CA SER A 113 -1.72 -13.15 -6.84
C SER A 113 -2.51 -11.92 -7.23
N ASP A 114 -2.65 -10.96 -6.32
CA ASP A 114 -3.42 -9.73 -6.54
C ASP A 114 -2.54 -8.59 -7.10
N HIS A 115 -1.25 -8.61 -6.78
CA HIS A 115 -0.25 -7.61 -7.14
C HIS A 115 0.96 -8.23 -7.86
N PRO A 116 0.84 -8.62 -9.13
CA PRO A 116 1.94 -9.26 -9.86
C PRO A 116 3.15 -8.34 -9.96
N SER A 117 4.31 -8.86 -9.56
CA SER A 117 5.58 -8.15 -9.72
C SER A 117 6.26 -8.57 -11.01
N ASP A 118 6.58 -7.61 -11.85
CA ASP A 118 7.33 -7.83 -13.09
C ASP A 118 8.54 -6.87 -13.20
N ALA A 119 9.39 -7.14 -14.19
CA ALA A 119 10.58 -6.33 -14.42
C ALA A 119 10.26 -4.87 -14.80
N SER A 120 9.10 -4.62 -15.42
CA SER A 120 8.68 -3.29 -15.83
C SER A 120 8.34 -2.42 -14.62
N ARG A 121 7.64 -2.98 -13.60
CA ARG A 121 7.36 -2.30 -12.34
C ARG A 121 8.65 -1.94 -11.59
N ILE A 122 9.58 -2.89 -11.49
CA ILE A 122 10.88 -2.65 -10.84
C ILE A 122 11.67 -1.54 -11.57
N ALA A 123 11.64 -1.53 -12.91
CA ALA A 123 12.29 -0.49 -13.70
C ALA A 123 11.64 0.90 -13.49
N ALA A 124 10.31 0.97 -13.41
CA ALA A 124 9.58 2.19 -13.09
C ALA A 124 9.96 2.71 -11.70
N ILE A 125 9.92 1.88 -10.67
CA ILE A 125 10.31 2.23 -9.30
C ILE A 125 11.75 2.79 -9.27
N LYS A 126 12.69 2.14 -9.97
CA LYS A 126 14.08 2.64 -10.07
C LYS A 126 14.16 4.04 -10.67
N LYS A 127 13.33 4.35 -11.66
CA LYS A 127 13.27 5.66 -12.32
C LYS A 127 12.72 6.73 -11.37
N GLU A 128 11.82 6.37 -10.45
CA GLU A 128 11.15 7.28 -9.53
C GLU A 128 11.94 7.51 -8.22
N LEU A 129 12.93 6.68 -7.92
CA LEU A 129 13.76 6.81 -6.73
C LEU A 129 14.35 8.20 -6.50
N PRO A 130 14.90 8.91 -7.51
CA PRO A 130 15.48 10.24 -7.28
C PRO A 130 14.46 11.25 -6.75
N GLU A 131 13.21 11.15 -7.15
CA GLU A 131 12.13 11.98 -6.65
C GLU A 131 11.77 11.60 -5.23
N ALA A 132 11.52 10.32 -4.97
CA ALA A 132 11.19 9.82 -3.64
C ALA A 132 12.28 10.16 -2.61
N MET A 133 13.56 10.14 -2.99
CA MET A 133 14.67 10.52 -2.13
C MET A 133 14.61 11.98 -1.69
N LYS A 134 14.02 12.89 -2.46
CA LYS A 134 13.82 14.30 -2.02
C LYS A 134 12.88 14.35 -0.82
N TYR A 135 11.76 13.62 -0.87
CA TYR A 135 10.80 13.53 0.23
C TYR A 135 11.39 12.84 1.46
N TYR A 136 12.15 11.77 1.26
CA TYR A 136 12.86 11.09 2.34
C TYR A 136 13.86 12.02 3.05
N ASN A 137 14.69 12.71 2.30
CA ASN A 137 15.69 13.63 2.86
C ASN A 137 15.02 14.77 3.65
N ALA A 138 13.91 15.31 3.14
CA ALA A 138 13.11 16.32 3.83
C ALA A 138 12.52 15.78 5.15
N ALA A 139 11.94 14.57 5.12
CA ALA A 139 11.38 13.92 6.30
C ALA A 139 12.44 13.65 7.38
N VAL A 140 13.60 13.11 6.99
CA VAL A 140 14.74 12.87 7.91
C VAL A 140 15.25 14.19 8.50
N ALA A 141 15.38 15.25 7.70
CA ALA A 141 15.80 16.55 8.19
C ALA A 141 14.80 17.14 9.21
N ALA A 142 13.49 17.00 8.95
CA ALA A 142 12.43 17.42 9.87
C ALA A 142 12.45 16.61 11.18
N GLY A 143 12.63 15.30 11.12
CA GLY A 143 12.75 14.44 12.29
C GLY A 143 13.97 14.76 13.16
N LYS A 144 15.12 15.05 12.57
CA LYS A 144 16.33 15.49 13.29
C LYS A 144 16.10 16.84 13.99
N LYS A 145 15.44 17.79 13.37
CA LYS A 145 15.09 19.09 13.98
C LYS A 145 14.14 18.91 15.17
N ALA A 146 13.13 18.08 15.07
CA ALA A 146 12.19 17.79 16.15
C ALA A 146 12.89 17.13 17.35
N SER A 147 13.74 16.15 17.12
CA SER A 147 14.53 15.48 18.16
C SER A 147 15.48 16.44 18.89
N ALA A 148 16.17 17.32 18.18
CA ALA A 148 17.06 18.34 18.77
C ALA A 148 16.30 19.35 19.66
N SER A 149 15.08 19.75 19.25
CA SER A 149 14.23 20.67 20.04
C SER A 149 13.71 20.04 21.33
N THR A 150 13.41 18.75 21.33
CA THR A 150 12.91 18.04 22.54
C THR A 150 14.00 17.85 23.59
N THR A 151 15.24 17.62 23.16
CA THR A 151 16.37 17.43 24.08
C THR A 151 16.74 18.70 24.83
N THR A 152 16.53 19.89 24.24
CA THR A 152 16.83 21.18 24.89
C THR A 152 15.80 21.55 25.98
N LYS A 153 14.55 21.10 25.85
CA LYS A 153 13.50 21.34 26.87
C LYS A 153 13.59 20.44 28.09
N SER A 154 14.15 19.23 27.97
CA SER A 154 14.28 18.27 29.08
C SER A 154 15.36 18.67 30.10
N LYS A 155 16.38 19.42 29.71
CA LYS A 155 17.49 19.81 30.64
C LYS A 155 17.17 20.94 31.63
N LYS A 156 15.98 21.56 31.56
CA LYS A 156 15.65 22.76 32.41
C LYS A 156 14.67 22.45 33.55
N SER A 157 14.35 21.21 33.85
CA SER A 157 13.42 20.82 34.92
C SER A 157 13.99 19.82 35.93
N THR A 158 15.23 20.01 36.36
CA THR A 158 15.72 19.33 37.59
C THR A 158 15.80 20.36 38.70
N ARG A 159 14.66 20.65 39.28
CA ARG A 159 14.55 21.47 40.49
C ARG A 159 14.82 20.56 41.71
N THR A 160 15.98 20.72 42.32
CA THR A 160 16.40 20.07 43.56
C THR A 160 15.39 20.31 44.66
N VAL A 161 14.71 19.27 45.11
CA VAL A 161 13.88 19.34 46.32
C VAL A 161 14.80 19.03 47.50
N HIS A 162 15.16 20.07 48.26
CA HIS A 162 15.87 19.93 49.52
C HIS A 162 14.86 19.48 50.58
N VAL A 163 14.94 18.21 50.97
CA VAL A 163 14.20 17.71 52.13
C VAL A 163 15.00 18.01 53.40
N SER A 164 14.55 18.97 54.15
CA SER A 164 15.05 19.30 55.48
C SER A 164 14.48 18.30 56.50
N SER A 165 15.33 17.39 56.99
CA SER A 165 15.02 16.48 58.10
C SER A 165 15.16 17.21 59.42
N ARG A 166 14.01 17.65 60.02
CA ARG A 166 13.97 18.08 61.42
C ARG A 166 13.89 16.85 62.35
N GLY A 167 15.00 16.59 63.03
CA GLY A 167 15.03 15.65 64.13
C GLY A 167 14.13 16.07 65.28
N LYS A 168 13.31 15.17 65.79
CA LYS A 168 12.68 15.32 67.11
C LYS A 168 13.38 14.39 68.10
N SER A 169 14.12 15.02 68.98
CA SER A 169 14.64 14.42 70.25
C SER A 169 13.44 14.09 71.12
N SER A 170 13.33 12.86 71.58
CA SER A 170 12.45 12.41 72.62
C SER A 170 13.24 12.20 73.89
N LYS A 171 12.92 12.99 74.92
CA LYS A 171 13.50 12.89 76.29
C LYS A 171 12.55 12.06 77.15
N LYS A 172 13.08 11.02 77.78
CA LYS A 172 12.48 10.19 78.77
C LYS A 172 11.94 10.90 79.99
N ARG A 173 10.80 10.44 80.47
CA ARG A 173 10.59 9.94 81.85
C ARG A 173 9.53 8.87 81.85
#